data_e92f96644f50cf1bdaad543270dd8405
#
_entry.id   e92f96644f50cf1bdaad543270dd8405
#
_cell.length_a   1.000
_cell.length_b   1.000
_cell.length_c   1.000
_cell.angle_alpha   90.00
_cell.angle_beta   90.00
_cell.angle_gamma   90.00
#
_symmetry.space_group_name_H-M   'P 1'
#
loop_
_entity.id
_entity.type
_entity.pdbx_description
1 polymer ?
#
loop_
_entity_poly.entity_id
_entity_poly.type
_entity_poly.pdbx_seq_one_letter_code
_entity_poly.pdbx_strand_id
1 'polypeptide(L)'
;MKGGEFVKFVTENNRLTVTNNGSWVGELSFPALSDQRVVLERTFVAPIYQGQGIGSQLVAKFVEYAKHHHLTVKLMCPFAKQEFSRHPAYQEVLPVSDRWQ
;
A
#
# COMPACT_ATOMS: atom_id res chain seq x y z
N MET A 1 1.62 -20.69 4.21
CA MET A 1 0.41 -20.55 3.46
C MET A 1 -0.24 -21.88 3.17
N LYS A 2 -1.52 -21.92 3.17
CA LYS A 2 -2.21 -23.14 2.88
C LYS A 2 -2.24 -23.41 1.42
N GLY A 3 -2.11 -24.65 1.05
CA GLY A 3 -2.31 -25.04 -0.32
C GLY A 3 -3.71 -24.66 -0.72
N GLY A 4 -3.90 -24.17 -1.89
CA GLY A 4 -5.20 -23.77 -2.38
C GLY A 4 -5.51 -22.31 -2.29
N GLU A 5 -4.75 -21.58 -1.49
CA GLU A 5 -4.94 -20.15 -1.45
C GLU A 5 -4.23 -19.52 -2.62
N PHE A 6 -4.89 -18.55 -3.21
CA PHE A 6 -4.36 -17.90 -4.39
C PHE A 6 -4.58 -16.41 -4.28
N VAL A 7 -3.58 -15.72 -3.75
CA VAL A 7 -3.65 -14.30 -3.49
C VAL A 7 -3.10 -13.54 -4.69
N LYS A 8 -3.85 -12.56 -5.15
CA LYS A 8 -3.48 -11.80 -6.33
C LYS A 8 -3.59 -10.31 -6.04
N PHE A 9 -2.55 -9.56 -6.41
CA PHE A 9 -2.53 -8.10 -6.25
C PHE A 9 -2.63 -7.46 -7.62
N VAL A 10 -3.54 -6.49 -7.75
CA VAL A 10 -3.75 -5.78 -9.02
C VAL A 10 -3.76 -4.29 -8.76
N THR A 11 -2.99 -3.54 -9.54
CA THR A 11 -2.96 -2.08 -9.45
C THR A 11 -3.69 -1.49 -10.64
N GLU A 12 -4.70 -0.67 -10.37
CA GLU A 12 -5.50 -0.10 -11.43
C GLU A 12 -6.28 1.09 -10.88
N ASN A 13 -6.37 2.18 -11.66
CA ASN A 13 -7.11 3.37 -11.26
C ASN A 13 -6.69 3.94 -9.91
N ASN A 14 -5.38 3.98 -9.65
CA ASN A 14 -4.84 4.50 -8.40
C ASN A 14 -5.34 3.75 -7.18
N ARG A 15 -5.48 2.45 -7.35
CA ARG A 15 -5.93 1.56 -6.30
C ARG A 15 -5.21 0.23 -6.44
N LEU A 16 -4.73 -0.29 -5.33
CA LEU A 16 -4.11 -1.61 -5.27
C LEU A 16 -5.10 -2.53 -4.57
N THR A 17 -5.55 -3.55 -5.27
CA THR A 17 -6.57 -4.47 -4.76
C THR A 17 -5.96 -5.85 -4.58
N VAL A 18 -6.35 -6.55 -3.52
CA VAL A 18 -5.93 -7.93 -3.32
C VAL A 18 -7.15 -8.83 -3.25
N THR A 19 -7.07 -9.96 -3.97
CA THR A 19 -8.12 -10.97 -3.97
C THR A 19 -7.54 -12.31 -3.59
N ASN A 20 -8.40 -13.22 -3.13
CA ASN A 20 -8.02 -14.59 -2.81
C ASN A 20 -9.02 -15.49 -3.52
N ASN A 21 -8.55 -16.23 -4.52
CA ASN A 21 -9.39 -17.10 -5.35
C ASN A 21 -10.61 -16.33 -5.87
N GLY A 22 -10.35 -15.07 -6.30
CA GLY A 22 -11.40 -14.24 -6.86
C GLY A 22 -12.23 -13.45 -5.86
N SER A 23 -12.09 -13.73 -4.57
CA SER A 23 -12.83 -12.99 -3.54
C SER A 23 -12.02 -11.77 -3.11
N TRP A 24 -12.70 -10.63 -2.99
CA TRP A 24 -12.04 -9.41 -2.56
C TRP A 24 -11.58 -9.52 -1.11
N VAL A 25 -10.33 -9.18 -0.87
CA VAL A 25 -9.71 -9.28 0.44
C VAL A 25 -9.41 -7.92 1.03
N GLY A 26 -8.98 -6.99 0.20
CA GLY A 26 -8.65 -5.67 0.71
C GLY A 26 -8.14 -4.77 -0.39
N GLU A 27 -7.83 -3.54 -0.02
CA GLU A 27 -7.32 -2.57 -0.99
C GLU A 27 -6.59 -1.44 -0.31
N LEU A 28 -5.75 -0.77 -1.09
CA LEU A 28 -5.02 0.43 -0.68
C LEU A 28 -5.33 1.46 -1.76
N SER A 29 -5.80 2.65 -1.36
CA SER A 29 -6.11 3.68 -2.35
C SER A 29 -5.08 4.79 -2.30
N PHE A 30 -4.68 5.26 -3.48
CA PHE A 30 -3.67 6.30 -3.59
C PHE A 30 -4.04 7.30 -4.69
N PRO A 31 -5.08 8.12 -4.44
CA PRO A 31 -5.52 9.09 -5.44
C PRO A 31 -4.40 10.07 -5.82
N ALA A 32 -4.45 10.53 -7.06
CA ALA A 32 -3.44 11.44 -7.58
C ALA A 32 -3.66 12.85 -7.07
N LEU A 33 -2.55 13.53 -6.75
CA LEU A 33 -2.56 14.98 -6.48
C LEU A 33 -2.12 15.72 -7.73
N SER A 34 -1.20 15.12 -8.47
CA SER A 34 -0.68 15.67 -9.71
C SER A 34 -0.04 14.54 -10.47
N ASP A 35 0.67 14.83 -11.57
CA ASP A 35 1.24 13.79 -12.42
C ASP A 35 2.12 12.79 -11.69
N GLN A 36 2.98 13.29 -10.80
CA GLN A 36 3.94 12.42 -10.13
C GLN A 36 3.73 12.36 -8.62
N ARG A 37 2.60 12.89 -8.14
CA ARG A 37 2.32 12.92 -6.71
C ARG A 37 0.99 12.25 -6.41
N VAL A 38 1.01 11.38 -5.39
CA VAL A 38 -0.19 10.68 -4.96
C VAL A 38 -0.33 10.79 -3.45
N VAL A 39 -1.55 10.52 -2.95
CA VAL A 39 -1.81 10.45 -1.52
C VAL A 39 -2.03 8.98 -1.18
N LEU A 40 -1.28 8.44 -0.22
CA LEU A 40 -1.62 7.13 0.32
C LEU A 40 -2.72 7.39 1.33
N GLU A 41 -3.95 7.20 0.90
CA GLU A 41 -5.13 7.64 1.61
C GLU A 41 -5.60 6.65 2.66
N ARG A 42 -5.71 5.38 2.29
CA ARG A 42 -6.19 4.38 3.22
C ARG A 42 -5.81 2.97 2.78
N THR A 43 -5.76 2.09 3.77
CA THR A 43 -5.51 0.68 3.57
C THR A 43 -6.62 -0.05 4.30
N PHE A 44 -7.31 -0.95 3.60
CA PHE A 44 -8.42 -1.69 4.19
C PHE A 44 -8.28 -3.18 3.91
N VAL A 45 -8.52 -3.99 4.93
CA VAL A 45 -8.55 -5.45 4.81
C VAL A 45 -9.86 -5.95 5.39
N ALA A 46 -10.54 -6.81 4.63
CA ALA A 46 -11.82 -7.36 5.09
C ALA A 46 -11.64 -8.08 6.42
N PRO A 47 -12.61 -7.94 7.34
CA PRO A 47 -12.47 -8.48 8.69
C PRO A 47 -12.02 -9.93 8.79
N ILE A 48 -12.54 -10.82 7.94
CA ILE A 48 -12.18 -12.23 8.04
C ILE A 48 -10.74 -12.50 7.61
N TYR A 49 -10.10 -11.54 6.97
CA TYR A 49 -8.71 -11.69 6.53
C TYR A 49 -7.74 -10.87 7.37
N GLN A 50 -8.21 -10.16 8.37
CA GLN A 50 -7.33 -9.36 9.22
C GLN A 50 -6.45 -10.26 10.08
N GLY A 51 -5.30 -9.70 10.52
CA GLY A 51 -4.38 -10.45 11.37
C GLY A 51 -3.47 -11.39 10.62
N GLN A 52 -3.42 -11.30 9.29
CA GLN A 52 -2.60 -12.19 8.47
C GLN A 52 -1.49 -11.47 7.72
N GLY A 53 -1.27 -10.19 8.05
CA GLY A 53 -0.20 -9.43 7.41
C GLY A 53 -0.53 -8.87 6.03
N ILE A 54 -1.80 -8.93 5.62
CA ILE A 54 -2.17 -8.47 4.29
C ILE A 54 -2.03 -6.96 4.14
N GLY A 55 -2.39 -6.21 5.18
CA GLY A 55 -2.23 -4.76 5.15
C GLY A 55 -0.78 -4.36 4.95
N SER A 56 0.14 -5.05 5.65
CA SER A 56 1.57 -4.79 5.50
C SER A 56 2.04 -5.12 4.09
N GLN A 57 1.52 -6.19 3.50
CA GLN A 57 1.86 -6.54 2.13
C GLN A 57 1.35 -5.51 1.14
N LEU A 58 0.15 -4.98 1.38
CA LEU A 58 -0.39 -3.92 0.52
C LEU A 58 0.52 -2.70 0.52
N VAL A 59 0.97 -2.27 1.71
CA VAL A 59 1.86 -1.13 1.81
C VAL A 59 3.19 -1.41 1.12
N ALA A 60 3.77 -2.60 1.34
CA ALA A 60 5.04 -2.95 0.71
C ALA A 60 4.93 -2.93 -0.82
N LYS A 61 3.87 -3.50 -1.36
CA LYS A 61 3.67 -3.51 -2.80
C LYS A 61 3.42 -2.12 -3.35
N PHE A 62 2.71 -1.30 -2.61
CA PHE A 62 2.50 0.08 -3.02
C PHE A 62 3.82 0.84 -3.08
N VAL A 63 4.69 0.65 -2.09
CA VAL A 63 5.99 1.34 -2.09
C VAL A 63 6.81 0.93 -3.31
N GLU A 64 6.81 -0.36 -3.66
CA GLU A 64 7.50 -0.81 -4.87
C GLU A 64 6.94 -0.16 -6.12
N TYR A 65 5.62 -0.08 -6.19
CA TYR A 65 4.95 0.57 -7.32
C TYR A 65 5.35 2.04 -7.41
N ALA A 66 5.33 2.73 -6.27
CA ALA A 66 5.67 4.16 -6.24
C ALA A 66 7.12 4.39 -6.68
N LYS A 67 8.05 3.54 -6.23
CA LYS A 67 9.44 3.64 -6.65
C LYS A 67 9.58 3.42 -8.15
N HIS A 68 8.94 2.38 -8.65
CA HIS A 68 9.03 2.02 -10.05
C HIS A 68 8.48 3.13 -10.96
N HIS A 69 7.44 3.80 -10.52
CA HIS A 69 6.81 4.86 -11.32
C HIS A 69 7.27 6.25 -10.92
N HIS A 70 8.29 6.36 -10.07
CA HIS A 70 8.86 7.64 -9.63
C HIS A 70 7.82 8.56 -9.01
N LEU A 71 6.94 8.00 -8.21
CA LEU A 71 5.91 8.79 -7.54
C LEU A 71 6.42 9.34 -6.21
N THR A 72 5.94 10.53 -5.86
CA THR A 72 6.16 11.10 -4.54
C THR A 72 4.85 10.95 -3.77
N VAL A 73 4.94 10.46 -2.55
CA VAL A 73 3.77 10.07 -1.78
C VAL A 73 3.52 11.01 -0.62
N LYS A 74 2.27 11.49 -0.51
CA LYS A 74 1.81 12.16 0.71
C LYS A 74 1.15 11.10 1.58
N LEU A 75 1.66 10.96 2.79
CA LEU A 75 1.26 9.87 3.67
C LEU A 75 0.13 10.34 4.58
N MET A 76 -1.08 9.85 4.36
CA MET A 76 -2.24 10.22 5.17
C MET A 76 -2.80 9.06 5.98
N CYS A 77 -2.61 7.85 5.52
CA CYS A 77 -3.16 6.66 6.16
C CYS A 77 -2.42 6.33 7.46
N PRO A 78 -3.11 6.28 8.62
CA PRO A 78 -2.45 5.96 9.89
C PRO A 78 -1.74 4.61 9.89
N PHE A 79 -2.35 3.59 9.30
CA PHE A 79 -1.74 2.28 9.22
C PHE A 79 -0.44 2.34 8.42
N ALA A 80 -0.46 3.07 7.30
CA ALA A 80 0.73 3.20 6.47
C ALA A 80 1.83 3.98 7.18
N LYS A 81 1.46 5.00 7.95
CA LYS A 81 2.45 5.74 8.73
C LYS A 81 3.20 4.82 9.67
N GLN A 82 2.49 3.91 10.30
CA GLN A 82 3.10 2.95 11.20
C GLN A 82 4.04 2.01 10.45
N GLU A 83 3.62 1.54 9.26
CA GLU A 83 4.47 0.68 8.44
C GLU A 83 5.73 1.41 7.99
N PHE A 84 5.60 2.67 7.61
CA PHE A 84 6.76 3.47 7.19
C PHE A 84 7.73 3.67 8.35
N SER A 85 7.23 3.77 9.59
CA SER A 85 8.12 3.93 10.73
C SER A 85 8.88 2.63 11.03
N ARG A 86 8.28 1.48 10.72
CA ARG A 86 8.94 0.19 10.90
C ARG A 86 9.90 -0.15 9.78
N HIS A 87 9.73 0.47 8.63
CA HIS A 87 10.54 0.20 7.44
C HIS A 87 11.09 1.52 6.90
N PRO A 88 12.17 2.04 7.51
CA PRO A 88 12.71 3.34 7.11
C PRO A 88 12.99 3.49 5.63
N ALA A 89 13.33 2.41 4.94
CA ALA A 89 13.58 2.47 3.50
C ALA A 89 12.36 2.91 2.71
N TYR A 90 11.14 2.72 3.24
CA TYR A 90 9.93 3.15 2.56
C TYR A 90 9.87 4.66 2.40
N GLN A 91 10.56 5.40 3.28
CA GLN A 91 10.51 6.86 3.25
C GLN A 91 11.14 7.45 1.99
N GLU A 92 11.82 6.63 1.23
CA GLU A 92 12.43 7.05 -0.03
C GLU A 92 11.37 7.63 -0.98
N VAL A 93 10.12 7.18 -0.89
CA VAL A 93 9.06 7.69 -1.75
C VAL A 93 8.40 8.96 -1.20
N LEU A 94 8.80 9.42 -0.03
CA LEU A 94 8.26 10.66 0.54
C LEU A 94 9.12 11.84 0.12
N PRO A 95 8.53 13.05 0.06
CA PRO A 95 9.35 14.26 -0.15
C PRO A 95 10.37 14.32 0.98
N VAL A 96 11.55 14.87 0.71
CA VAL A 96 12.60 14.95 1.71
C VAL A 96 12.10 15.64 2.97
N SER A 97 11.30 16.69 2.82
CA SER A 97 10.78 17.45 3.96
C SER A 97 9.84 16.66 4.85
N ASP A 98 9.28 15.55 4.34
CA ASP A 98 8.33 14.74 5.11
C ASP A 98 8.97 13.54 5.78
N ARG A 99 10.26 13.33 5.58
CA ARG A 99 10.93 12.15 6.14
C ARG A 99 11.28 12.38 7.60
N TRP A 100 11.28 11.31 8.35
CA TRP A 100 11.67 11.38 9.75
C TRP A 100 12.76 10.36 10.04
N GLN A 101 13.43 10.55 11.17
CA GLN A 101 14.55 9.70 11.59
C GLN A 101 14.06 8.39 12.16
#